data_5d3f37fea43eeeee7c31f9c74ffe4edb
#
_entry.id   5d3f37fea43eeeee7c31f9c74ffe4edb
#
_cell.length_a   1.000
_cell.length_b   1.000
_cell.length_c   1.000
_cell.angle_alpha   90.00
_cell.angle_beta   90.00
_cell.angle_gamma   90.00
#
_symmetry.space_group_name_H-M   'P 1'
#
loop_
_entity.id
_entity.type
_entity.pdbx_description
1 polymer ?
#
loop_
_entity_poly.entity_id
_entity_poly.type
_entity_poly.pdbx_seq_one_letter_code
_entity_poly.pdbx_strand_id
1 'polypeptide(L)'
;MSTKTSAEIIRDGLWTNNPALVQVLGLCPLLAVTSTVVNALGLGIATLLVLMGSNLAVSLIRNFVSESVRLPAFVMIIASFVTCAELLMQAYTYELYQILGIFIPLIVTNCAILGRADAFASKVSPVPALLDGAMMGLGFLAVLIVLGGMRELIGQGTLFTDMDLLLGPTAADWTLNIFRDYPDMLFMVLPPGAFVGLGLLIALKNGIDNKLEQRRKARDTDAITAGSKRVRVTGHIS
;
A
#
# COMPACT_ATOMS: atom_id res chain seq x y z
N MET A 1 -25.37 2.27 -8.67
CA MET A 1 -23.95 1.89 -8.55
C MET A 1 -23.90 0.55 -7.86
N SER A 2 -23.35 -0.50 -8.49
CA SER A 2 -23.21 -1.82 -7.87
C SER A 2 -22.29 -1.68 -6.66
N THR A 3 -22.78 -2.05 -5.49
CA THR A 3 -21.96 -2.13 -4.28
C THR A 3 -20.96 -3.26 -4.49
N LYS A 4 -19.67 -2.93 -4.58
CA LYS A 4 -18.61 -3.94 -4.68
C LYS A 4 -18.73 -4.90 -3.50
N THR A 5 -18.61 -6.19 -3.79
CA THR A 5 -18.61 -7.22 -2.76
C THR A 5 -17.36 -7.07 -1.88
N SER A 6 -17.46 -7.39 -0.58
CA SER A 6 -16.32 -7.29 0.35
C SER A 6 -15.07 -8.05 -0.15
N ALA A 7 -15.24 -9.18 -0.81
CA ALA A 7 -14.14 -9.95 -1.41
C ALA A 7 -13.46 -9.21 -2.58
N GLU A 8 -14.21 -8.44 -3.37
CA GLU A 8 -13.64 -7.60 -4.43
C GLU A 8 -12.83 -6.44 -3.86
N ILE A 9 -13.31 -5.81 -2.79
CA ILE A 9 -12.59 -4.72 -2.09
C ILE A 9 -11.25 -5.23 -1.55
N ILE A 10 -11.24 -6.40 -0.93
CA ILE A 10 -10.03 -7.03 -0.39
C ILE A 10 -9.01 -7.30 -1.51
N ARG A 11 -9.45 -7.92 -2.60
CA ARG A 11 -8.56 -8.24 -3.72
C ARG A 11 -8.05 -6.99 -4.44
N ASP A 12 -8.91 -5.98 -4.57
CA ASP A 12 -8.54 -4.70 -5.18
C ASP A 12 -7.48 -3.98 -4.35
N GLY A 13 -7.64 -3.89 -3.03
CA GLY A 13 -6.70 -3.19 -2.15
C GLY A 13 -5.32 -3.84 -2.09
N LEU A 14 -5.28 -5.17 -2.03
CA LEU A 14 -4.03 -5.90 -1.86
C LEU A 14 -3.25 -6.10 -3.17
N TRP A 15 -3.94 -6.41 -4.29
CA TRP A 15 -3.26 -6.84 -5.52
C TRP A 15 -3.69 -6.10 -6.77
N THR A 16 -5.00 -6.15 -7.10
CA THR A 16 -5.49 -5.74 -8.43
C THR A 16 -5.40 -4.22 -8.63
N ASN A 17 -5.62 -3.45 -7.56
CA ASN A 17 -5.65 -1.99 -7.59
C ASN A 17 -4.79 -1.38 -6.46
N ASN A 18 -3.67 -2.02 -6.15
CA ASN A 18 -2.75 -1.56 -5.10
C ASN A 18 -2.30 -0.12 -5.35
N PRO A 19 -2.39 0.78 -4.35
CA PRO A 19 -2.11 2.21 -4.54
C PRO A 19 -0.66 2.48 -4.98
N ALA A 20 0.32 1.73 -4.48
CA ALA A 20 1.72 1.94 -4.81
C ALA A 20 2.14 1.30 -6.14
N LEU A 21 1.75 0.04 -6.39
CA LEU A 21 2.26 -0.75 -7.53
C LEU A 21 1.43 -0.58 -8.82
N VAL A 22 0.15 -0.23 -8.71
CA VAL A 22 -0.76 -0.12 -9.86
C VAL A 22 -1.14 1.31 -10.13
N GLN A 23 -1.58 2.03 -9.08
CA GLN A 23 -1.98 3.42 -9.23
C GLN A 23 -0.79 4.38 -9.23
N VAL A 24 0.39 3.92 -8.76
CA VAL A 24 1.62 4.72 -8.63
C VAL A 24 1.37 5.98 -7.80
N LEU A 25 0.50 5.85 -6.78
CA LEU A 25 0.15 6.89 -5.83
C LEU A 25 0.93 6.72 -4.52
N GLY A 26 1.18 7.83 -3.83
CA GLY A 26 1.90 7.80 -2.55
C GLY A 26 3.41 7.56 -2.70
N LEU A 27 4.00 7.97 -3.82
CA LEU A 27 5.43 7.82 -4.07
C LEU A 27 6.28 8.63 -3.10
N CYS A 28 5.79 9.81 -2.64
CA CYS A 28 6.56 10.68 -1.76
C CYS A 28 6.98 9.97 -0.47
N PRO A 29 6.10 9.42 0.36
CA PRO A 29 6.50 8.67 1.53
C PRO A 29 7.21 7.36 1.18
N LEU A 30 6.84 6.72 0.08
CA LEU A 30 7.41 5.45 -0.34
C LEU A 30 8.89 5.57 -0.73
N LEU A 31 9.30 6.66 -1.34
CA LEU A 31 10.70 6.90 -1.73
C LEU A 31 11.53 7.49 -0.58
N ALA A 32 10.90 8.33 0.27
CA ALA A 32 11.62 9.07 1.31
C ALA A 32 11.93 8.20 2.55
N VAL A 33 11.01 7.31 2.95
CA VAL A 33 11.05 6.66 4.28
C VAL A 33 11.51 5.21 4.24
N THR A 34 11.54 4.57 3.07
CA THR A 34 11.89 3.15 2.92
C THR A 34 13.41 2.89 2.94
N SER A 35 14.20 3.67 3.68
CA SER A 35 15.63 3.39 3.90
C SER A 35 15.84 2.17 4.78
N THR A 36 14.99 1.96 5.78
CA THR A 36 14.97 0.81 6.68
C THR A 36 13.57 0.22 6.78
N VAL A 37 13.48 -1.06 7.15
CA VAL A 37 12.18 -1.74 7.37
C VAL A 37 11.43 -1.11 8.53
N VAL A 38 12.13 -0.70 9.58
CA VAL A 38 11.52 -0.11 10.79
C VAL A 38 10.83 1.21 10.46
N ASN A 39 11.49 2.09 9.72
CA ASN A 39 10.90 3.35 9.27
C ASN A 39 9.69 3.12 8.36
N ALA A 40 9.81 2.16 7.43
CA ALA A 40 8.72 1.75 6.55
C ALA A 40 7.50 1.21 7.32
N LEU A 41 7.73 0.40 8.35
CA LEU A 41 6.69 -0.11 9.26
C LEU A 41 6.02 1.02 10.05
N GLY A 42 6.80 1.88 10.69
CA GLY A 42 6.26 2.98 11.52
C GLY A 42 5.37 3.91 10.70
N LEU A 43 5.87 4.41 9.57
CA LEU A 43 5.07 5.28 8.70
C LEU A 43 3.91 4.54 8.05
N GLY A 44 4.09 3.28 7.69
CA GLY A 44 3.06 2.46 7.07
C GLY A 44 1.88 2.21 8.00
N ILE A 45 2.13 1.93 9.28
CA ILE A 45 1.08 1.77 10.30
C ILE A 45 0.37 3.10 10.54
N ALA A 46 1.09 4.20 10.67
CA ALA A 46 0.51 5.53 10.79
C ALA A 46 -0.40 5.86 9.59
N THR A 47 0.08 5.59 8.37
CA THR A 47 -0.69 5.80 7.13
C THR A 47 -1.94 4.92 7.08
N LEU A 48 -1.86 3.65 7.53
CA LEU A 48 -3.00 2.74 7.61
C LEU A 48 -4.09 3.28 8.54
N LEU A 49 -3.70 3.70 9.74
CA LEU A 49 -4.65 4.24 10.73
C LEU A 49 -5.31 5.54 10.23
N VAL A 50 -4.52 6.44 9.65
CA VAL A 50 -5.02 7.68 9.06
C VAL A 50 -5.98 7.40 7.91
N LEU A 51 -5.65 6.45 7.02
CA LEU A 51 -6.49 6.09 5.87
C LEU A 51 -7.82 5.48 6.32
N MET A 52 -7.80 4.60 7.31
CA MET A 52 -9.03 4.04 7.89
C MET A 52 -9.91 5.12 8.53
N GLY A 53 -9.31 5.96 9.39
CA GLY A 53 -10.02 7.02 10.10
C GLY A 53 -10.57 8.09 9.16
N SER A 54 -9.77 8.55 8.22
CA SER A 54 -10.17 9.58 7.26
C SER A 54 -11.27 9.08 6.31
N ASN A 55 -11.18 7.86 5.78
CA ASN A 55 -12.22 7.29 4.94
C ASN A 55 -13.55 7.15 5.69
N LEU A 56 -13.50 6.73 6.96
CA LEU A 56 -14.68 6.66 7.80
C LEU A 56 -15.30 8.03 8.02
N ALA A 57 -14.49 9.03 8.41
CA ALA A 57 -14.95 10.38 8.67
C ALA A 57 -15.52 11.05 7.42
N VAL A 58 -14.83 10.91 6.27
CA VAL A 58 -15.30 11.43 4.96
C VAL A 58 -16.64 10.82 4.59
N SER A 59 -16.81 9.51 4.77
CA SER A 59 -18.09 8.84 4.47
C SER A 59 -19.23 9.31 5.38
N LEU A 60 -18.97 9.66 6.64
CA LEU A 60 -19.97 10.19 7.55
C LEU A 60 -20.39 11.63 7.19
N ILE A 61 -19.43 12.46 6.80
CA ILE A 61 -19.65 13.90 6.54
C ILE A 61 -20.09 14.17 5.10
N ARG A 62 -19.99 13.21 4.19
CA ARG A 62 -20.23 13.36 2.75
C ARG A 62 -21.53 14.09 2.38
N ASN A 63 -22.58 13.93 3.20
CA ASN A 63 -23.89 14.54 2.92
C ASN A 63 -23.95 16.02 3.30
N PHE A 64 -23.02 16.52 4.13
CA PHE A 64 -22.97 17.90 4.59
C PHE A 64 -22.04 18.78 3.74
N VAL A 65 -21.14 18.18 2.97
CA VAL A 65 -20.12 18.89 2.21
C VAL A 65 -20.57 19.07 0.76
N SER A 66 -20.66 20.33 0.33
CA SER A 66 -20.97 20.66 -1.08
C SER A 66 -19.79 20.32 -2.00
N GLU A 67 -20.07 20.06 -3.27
CA GLU A 67 -19.03 19.67 -4.26
C GLU A 67 -17.92 20.72 -4.39
N SER A 68 -18.24 21.99 -4.24
CA SER A 68 -17.33 23.11 -4.38
C SER A 68 -16.21 23.13 -3.32
N VAL A 69 -16.49 22.69 -2.08
CA VAL A 69 -15.53 22.72 -0.94
C VAL A 69 -15.07 21.32 -0.50
N ARG A 70 -15.37 20.29 -1.30
CA ARG A 70 -15.09 18.89 -0.96
C ARG A 70 -13.60 18.62 -0.72
N LEU A 71 -12.72 19.01 -1.63
CA LEU A 71 -11.27 18.76 -1.51
C LEU A 71 -10.66 19.44 -0.29
N PRO A 72 -10.86 20.75 -0.03
CA PRO A 72 -10.36 21.39 1.19
C PRO A 72 -10.87 20.74 2.47
N ALA A 73 -12.15 20.35 2.51
CA ALA A 73 -12.73 19.69 3.67
C ALA A 73 -12.08 18.33 3.95
N PHE A 74 -11.82 17.53 2.92
CA PHE A 74 -11.17 16.23 3.07
C PHE A 74 -9.71 16.38 3.55
N VAL A 75 -8.98 17.36 3.02
CA VAL A 75 -7.61 17.66 3.48
C VAL A 75 -7.61 18.04 4.97
N MET A 76 -8.56 18.85 5.43
CA MET A 76 -8.67 19.22 6.85
C MET A 76 -8.96 18.01 7.74
N ILE A 77 -9.83 17.10 7.30
CA ILE A 77 -10.10 15.85 8.02
C ILE A 77 -8.86 14.99 8.10
N ILE A 78 -8.17 14.78 6.98
CA ILE A 78 -6.93 13.98 6.93
C ILE A 78 -5.87 14.62 7.84
N ALA A 79 -5.69 15.94 7.79
CA ALA A 79 -4.73 16.66 8.64
C ALA A 79 -5.02 16.45 10.14
N SER A 80 -6.28 16.48 10.55
CA SER A 80 -6.68 16.22 11.93
C SER A 80 -6.29 14.81 12.38
N PHE A 81 -6.53 13.79 11.55
CA PHE A 81 -6.13 12.42 11.86
C PHE A 81 -4.60 12.24 11.87
N VAL A 82 -3.88 12.93 10.99
CA VAL A 82 -2.41 12.90 10.97
C VAL A 82 -1.85 13.53 12.24
N THR A 83 -2.40 14.67 12.69
CA THR A 83 -1.99 15.28 13.98
C THR A 83 -2.25 14.34 15.15
N CYS A 84 -3.39 13.64 15.18
CA CYS A 84 -3.67 12.63 16.20
C CYS A 84 -2.63 11.49 16.16
N ALA A 85 -2.29 11.00 14.97
CA ALA A 85 -1.28 9.96 14.80
C ALA A 85 0.10 10.43 15.24
N GLU A 86 0.47 11.67 14.94
CA GLU A 86 1.71 12.31 15.37
C GLU A 86 1.81 12.37 16.91
N LEU A 87 0.76 12.83 17.57
CA LEU A 87 0.71 12.89 19.03
C LEU A 87 0.79 11.49 19.67
N LEU A 88 0.16 10.49 19.06
CA LEU A 88 0.26 9.10 19.52
C LEU A 88 1.70 8.58 19.38
N MET A 89 2.36 8.86 18.27
CA MET A 89 3.77 8.47 18.08
C MET A 89 4.69 9.17 19.08
N GLN A 90 4.46 10.44 19.37
CA GLN A 90 5.22 11.17 20.41
C GLN A 90 5.04 10.55 21.79
N ALA A 91 3.83 10.04 22.11
CA ALA A 91 3.53 9.47 23.40
C ALA A 91 4.09 8.06 23.61
N TYR A 92 4.09 7.22 22.58
CA TYR A 92 4.42 5.79 22.69
C TYR A 92 5.78 5.41 22.09
N THR A 93 6.22 6.10 21.03
CA THR A 93 7.45 5.79 20.29
C THR A 93 8.23 7.07 19.98
N TYR A 94 8.67 7.73 21.04
CA TYR A 94 9.34 9.04 20.92
C TYR A 94 10.62 8.99 20.07
N GLU A 95 11.42 7.94 20.20
CA GLU A 95 12.66 7.77 19.43
C GLU A 95 12.37 7.62 17.93
N LEU A 96 11.37 6.82 17.59
CA LEU A 96 10.92 6.67 16.20
C LEU A 96 10.33 8.00 15.66
N TYR A 97 9.61 8.73 16.50
CA TYR A 97 9.10 10.05 16.16
C TYR A 97 10.22 11.05 15.80
N GLN A 98 11.35 11.04 16.47
CA GLN A 98 12.47 11.92 16.14
C GLN A 98 13.00 11.72 14.72
N ILE A 99 12.95 10.49 14.22
CA ILE A 99 13.39 10.13 12.86
C ILE A 99 12.29 10.41 11.84
N LEU A 100 11.04 10.00 12.15
CA LEU A 100 9.91 10.04 11.22
C LEU A 100 9.13 11.36 11.24
N GLY A 101 9.32 12.21 12.25
CA GLY A 101 8.52 13.42 12.45
C GLY A 101 8.49 14.37 11.26
N ILE A 102 9.59 14.47 10.51
CA ILE A 102 9.68 15.29 9.29
C ILE A 102 8.79 14.69 8.16
N PHE A 103 8.58 13.38 8.18
CA PHE A 103 7.86 12.65 7.13
C PHE A 103 6.38 12.46 7.43
N ILE A 104 5.94 12.62 8.69
CA ILE A 104 4.52 12.47 9.08
C ILE A 104 3.62 13.46 8.32
N PRO A 105 3.97 14.75 8.14
CA PRO A 105 3.17 15.68 7.35
C PRO A 105 2.98 15.26 5.89
N LEU A 106 3.87 14.43 5.32
CA LEU A 106 3.69 13.87 3.97
C LEU A 106 2.48 12.93 3.86
N ILE A 107 1.97 12.44 4.99
CA ILE A 107 0.74 11.63 5.01
C ILE A 107 -0.47 12.50 4.63
N VAL A 108 -0.51 13.77 5.02
CA VAL A 108 -1.60 14.70 4.68
C VAL A 108 -1.68 14.91 3.16
N THR A 109 -0.53 15.11 2.53
CA THR A 109 -0.41 15.36 1.09
C THR A 109 -0.33 14.07 0.26
N ASN A 110 -0.52 12.92 0.88
CA ASN A 110 -0.43 11.64 0.21
C ASN A 110 -1.59 11.45 -0.78
N CYS A 111 -1.24 11.42 -2.07
CA CYS A 111 -2.21 11.25 -3.15
C CYS A 111 -3.03 9.96 -3.04
N ALA A 112 -2.49 8.90 -2.42
CA ALA A 112 -3.23 7.66 -2.22
C ALA A 112 -4.39 7.87 -1.23
N ILE A 113 -4.18 8.60 -0.14
CA ILE A 113 -5.20 8.87 0.87
C ILE A 113 -6.27 9.80 0.31
N LEU A 114 -5.84 10.93 -0.24
CA LEU A 114 -6.76 11.93 -0.81
C LEU A 114 -7.56 11.35 -1.98
N GLY A 115 -6.91 10.60 -2.85
CA GLY A 115 -7.55 9.95 -3.99
C GLY A 115 -8.60 8.93 -3.57
N ARG A 116 -8.39 8.15 -2.50
CA ARG A 116 -9.39 7.20 -1.98
C ARG A 116 -10.54 7.90 -1.25
N ALA A 117 -10.24 8.95 -0.51
CA ALA A 117 -11.26 9.77 0.15
C ALA A 117 -12.26 10.34 -0.87
N ASP A 118 -11.77 10.90 -1.98
CA ASP A 118 -12.62 11.48 -3.01
C ASP A 118 -13.24 10.43 -3.95
N ALA A 119 -12.47 9.46 -4.44
CA ALA A 119 -12.95 8.50 -5.43
C ALA A 119 -13.92 7.46 -4.87
N PHE A 120 -13.76 7.06 -3.62
CA PHE A 120 -14.51 5.95 -3.02
C PHE A 120 -15.26 6.33 -1.75
N ALA A 121 -14.58 6.83 -0.70
CA ALA A 121 -15.20 7.05 0.61
C ALA A 121 -16.35 8.07 0.55
N SER A 122 -16.24 9.09 -0.29
CA SER A 122 -17.29 10.09 -0.49
C SER A 122 -18.57 9.54 -1.12
N LYS A 123 -18.54 8.35 -1.73
CA LYS A 123 -19.65 7.76 -2.52
C LYS A 123 -20.31 6.55 -1.88
N VAL A 124 -19.69 5.96 -0.86
CA VAL A 124 -20.16 4.72 -0.23
C VAL A 124 -20.49 4.92 1.24
N SER A 125 -21.22 3.96 1.82
CA SER A 125 -21.52 3.94 3.26
C SER A 125 -20.26 3.73 4.12
N PRO A 126 -20.31 4.06 5.43
CA PRO A 126 -19.14 4.04 6.30
C PRO A 126 -18.43 2.68 6.40
N VAL A 127 -19.17 1.57 6.43
CA VAL A 127 -18.59 0.23 6.60
C VAL A 127 -17.74 -0.20 5.40
N PRO A 128 -18.20 -0.14 4.14
CA PRO A 128 -17.35 -0.37 2.98
C PRO A 128 -16.19 0.63 2.85
N ALA A 129 -16.37 1.90 3.27
CA ALA A 129 -15.32 2.90 3.25
C ALA A 129 -14.17 2.55 4.23
N LEU A 130 -14.51 2.09 5.42
CA LEU A 130 -13.54 1.62 6.41
C LEU A 130 -12.78 0.39 5.90
N LEU A 131 -13.49 -0.59 5.34
CA LEU A 131 -12.92 -1.82 4.83
C LEU A 131 -11.98 -1.55 3.64
N ASP A 132 -12.35 -0.64 2.76
CA ASP A 132 -11.50 -0.18 1.66
C ASP A 132 -10.23 0.51 2.17
N GLY A 133 -10.37 1.42 3.15
CA GLY A 133 -9.24 2.08 3.79
C GLY A 133 -8.28 1.07 4.43
N ALA A 134 -8.78 0.07 5.13
CA ALA A 134 -7.98 -0.99 5.72
C ALA A 134 -7.22 -1.81 4.66
N MET A 135 -7.90 -2.27 3.61
CA MET A 135 -7.28 -3.11 2.59
C MET A 135 -6.28 -2.35 1.70
N MET A 136 -6.61 -1.11 1.34
CA MET A 136 -5.68 -0.24 0.60
C MET A 136 -4.47 0.15 1.45
N GLY A 137 -4.68 0.46 2.73
CA GLY A 137 -3.60 0.77 3.67
C GLY A 137 -2.68 -0.42 3.92
N LEU A 138 -3.24 -1.63 4.06
CA LEU A 138 -2.45 -2.86 4.17
C LEU A 138 -1.66 -3.16 2.89
N GLY A 139 -2.27 -2.95 1.73
CA GLY A 139 -1.57 -3.07 0.45
C GLY A 139 -0.40 -2.10 0.30
N PHE A 140 -0.59 -0.87 0.75
CA PHE A 140 0.47 0.15 0.78
C PHE A 140 1.58 -0.19 1.77
N LEU A 141 1.22 -0.59 2.99
CA LEU A 141 2.14 -1.05 4.03
C LEU A 141 3.00 -2.23 3.54
N ALA A 142 2.39 -3.23 2.89
CA ALA A 142 3.12 -4.37 2.36
C ALA A 142 4.20 -3.94 1.34
N VAL A 143 3.88 -3.01 0.45
CA VAL A 143 4.86 -2.48 -0.52
C VAL A 143 5.96 -1.69 0.17
N LEU A 144 5.63 -0.88 1.19
CA LEU A 144 6.64 -0.16 2.00
C LEU A 144 7.63 -1.12 2.65
N ILE A 145 7.15 -2.20 3.27
CA ILE A 145 7.99 -3.20 3.94
C ILE A 145 8.88 -3.93 2.92
N VAL A 146 8.31 -4.38 1.80
CA VAL A 146 9.08 -5.09 0.77
C VAL A 146 10.15 -4.18 0.16
N LEU A 147 9.82 -2.93 -0.15
CA LEU A 147 10.79 -1.98 -0.69
C LEU A 147 11.84 -1.61 0.35
N GLY A 148 11.44 -1.37 1.60
CA GLY A 148 12.36 -1.09 2.71
C GLY A 148 13.30 -2.26 2.96
N GLY A 149 12.80 -3.48 3.04
CA GLY A 149 13.61 -4.70 3.21
C GLY A 149 14.60 -4.92 2.06
N MET A 150 14.15 -4.69 0.82
CA MET A 150 15.04 -4.82 -0.34
C MET A 150 16.17 -3.77 -0.31
N ARG A 151 15.85 -2.54 0.05
CA ARG A 151 16.84 -1.43 0.14
C ARG A 151 17.81 -1.63 1.30
N GLU A 152 17.32 -2.05 2.46
CA GLU A 152 18.14 -2.32 3.64
C GLU A 152 19.07 -3.51 3.39
N LEU A 153 18.56 -4.59 2.79
CA LEU A 153 19.34 -5.78 2.47
C LEU A 153 20.45 -5.49 1.45
N ILE A 154 20.15 -4.75 0.38
CA ILE A 154 21.13 -4.46 -0.68
C ILE A 154 22.04 -3.29 -0.27
N GLY A 155 21.54 -2.33 0.52
CA GLY A 155 22.28 -1.14 0.92
C GLY A 155 23.24 -1.36 2.07
N GLN A 156 22.81 -2.09 3.09
CA GLN A 156 23.55 -2.28 4.35
C GLN A 156 23.89 -3.75 4.66
N GLY A 157 23.28 -4.70 3.93
CA GLY A 157 23.46 -6.14 4.22
C GLY A 157 22.82 -6.60 5.54
N THR A 158 21.99 -5.75 6.15
CA THR A 158 21.29 -6.00 7.41
C THR A 158 19.78 -6.06 7.16
N LEU A 159 19.03 -6.65 8.09
CA LEU A 159 17.57 -6.60 8.12
C LEU A 159 17.12 -6.30 9.54
N PHE A 160 16.07 -5.48 9.66
CA PHE A 160 15.51 -5.02 10.92
C PHE A 160 16.50 -4.22 11.79
N THR A 161 17.34 -3.42 11.16
CA THR A 161 18.19 -2.45 11.85
C THR A 161 17.31 -1.49 12.63
N ASP A 162 17.70 -1.16 13.86
CA ASP A 162 16.98 -0.24 14.74
C ASP A 162 15.56 -0.67 15.15
N MET A 163 15.32 -2.00 15.31
CA MET A 163 14.02 -2.52 15.77
C MET A 163 13.71 -2.12 17.21
N ASP A 164 14.72 -1.75 17.98
CA ASP A 164 14.61 -1.17 19.31
C ASP A 164 13.81 0.15 19.35
N LEU A 165 13.83 0.93 18.26
CA LEU A 165 13.04 2.17 18.13
C LEU A 165 11.52 1.92 18.15
N LEU A 166 11.08 0.73 17.75
CA LEU A 166 9.66 0.40 17.62
C LEU A 166 9.14 -0.42 18.81
N LEU A 167 9.94 -1.36 19.32
CA LEU A 167 9.56 -2.31 20.38
C LEU A 167 10.32 -2.09 21.70
N GLY A 168 11.19 -1.06 21.75
CA GLY A 168 12.02 -0.78 22.91
C GLY A 168 13.24 -1.68 23.07
N PRO A 169 13.98 -1.55 24.19
CA PRO A 169 15.30 -2.21 24.39
C PRO A 169 15.27 -3.72 24.33
N THR A 170 14.11 -4.36 24.40
CA THR A 170 13.96 -5.82 24.32
C THR A 170 14.18 -6.38 22.91
N ALA A 171 14.15 -5.54 21.87
CA ALA A 171 14.29 -5.94 20.48
C ALA A 171 15.68 -5.60 19.86
N ALA A 172 16.62 -5.09 20.66
CA ALA A 172 17.96 -4.71 20.20
C ALA A 172 18.77 -5.90 19.59
N ASP A 173 18.46 -7.13 20.01
CA ASP A 173 19.13 -8.35 19.53
C ASP A 173 18.53 -8.91 18.21
N TRP A 174 17.49 -8.28 17.65
CA TRP A 174 16.78 -8.79 16.45
C TRP A 174 17.38 -8.32 15.13
N THR A 175 18.49 -7.56 15.17
CA THR A 175 19.24 -7.19 13.97
C THR A 175 19.87 -8.43 13.33
N LEU A 176 19.37 -8.83 12.16
CA LEU A 176 19.92 -9.92 11.37
C LEU A 176 21.03 -9.37 10.46
N ASN A 177 22.28 -9.56 10.87
CA ASN A 177 23.43 -9.28 10.01
C ASN A 177 23.61 -10.44 9.02
N ILE A 178 23.20 -10.27 7.76
CA ILE A 178 23.27 -11.29 6.72
C ILE A 178 24.64 -11.32 6.06
N PHE A 179 25.26 -10.15 5.88
CA PHE A 179 26.59 -10.02 5.28
C PHE A 179 27.54 -9.29 6.25
N ARG A 180 28.57 -9.98 6.74
CA ARG A 180 29.48 -9.49 7.79
C ARG A 180 30.54 -8.48 7.32
N ASP A 181 30.82 -8.37 6.02
CA ASP A 181 31.82 -7.44 5.42
C ASP A 181 31.27 -6.87 4.11
N TYR A 182 30.04 -6.37 4.12
CA TYR A 182 29.45 -5.79 2.93
C TYR A 182 29.83 -4.28 2.85
N PRO A 183 30.44 -3.81 1.76
CA PRO A 183 30.67 -2.38 1.58
C PRO A 183 29.31 -1.70 1.41
N ASP A 184 28.96 -0.79 2.31
CA ASP A 184 27.71 -0.03 2.27
C ASP A 184 27.49 0.58 0.89
N MET A 185 26.46 0.08 0.19
CA MET A 185 26.08 0.61 -1.11
C MET A 185 25.15 1.82 -0.90
N LEU A 186 25.77 2.97 -0.60
CA LEU A 186 25.07 4.23 -0.31
C LEU A 186 24.06 4.62 -1.40
N PHE A 187 24.33 4.26 -2.67
CA PHE A 187 23.43 4.52 -3.79
C PHE A 187 22.04 3.90 -3.57
N MET A 188 21.97 2.71 -2.96
CA MET A 188 20.71 2.00 -2.75
C MET A 188 19.90 2.58 -1.58
N VAL A 189 20.58 3.14 -0.57
CA VAL A 189 19.94 3.83 0.57
C VAL A 189 19.40 5.21 0.15
N LEU A 190 20.01 5.85 -0.82
CA LEU A 190 19.60 7.15 -1.37
C LEU A 190 18.32 7.04 -2.23
N PRO A 191 17.60 8.16 -2.46
CA PRO A 191 16.38 8.17 -3.29
C PRO A 191 16.51 7.53 -4.68
N PRO A 192 17.60 7.65 -5.43
CA PRO A 192 17.74 6.95 -6.71
C PRO A 192 17.59 5.44 -6.62
N GLY A 193 18.13 4.83 -5.55
CA GLY A 193 17.97 3.40 -5.29
C GLY A 193 16.52 2.99 -5.04
N ALA A 194 15.75 3.87 -4.38
CA ALA A 194 14.31 3.63 -4.18
C ALA A 194 13.53 3.59 -5.50
N PHE A 195 13.87 4.44 -6.47
CA PHE A 195 13.25 4.43 -7.80
C PHE A 195 13.57 3.13 -8.55
N VAL A 196 14.84 2.70 -8.53
CA VAL A 196 15.25 1.43 -9.15
C VAL A 196 14.53 0.26 -8.49
N GLY A 197 14.49 0.22 -7.16
CA GLY A 197 13.79 -0.82 -6.40
C GLY A 197 12.29 -0.87 -6.70
N LEU A 198 11.63 0.28 -6.71
CA LEU A 198 10.21 0.36 -7.05
C LEU A 198 9.94 -0.07 -8.50
N GLY A 199 10.77 0.38 -9.45
CA GLY A 199 10.67 -0.03 -10.85
C GLY A 199 10.80 -1.55 -11.02
N LEU A 200 11.73 -2.18 -10.27
CA LEU A 200 11.89 -3.63 -10.25
C LEU A 200 10.65 -4.34 -9.67
N LEU A 201 10.08 -3.83 -8.59
CA LEU A 201 8.86 -4.40 -7.98
C LEU A 201 7.65 -4.30 -8.92
N ILE A 202 7.49 -3.17 -9.61
CA ILE A 202 6.42 -2.99 -10.62
C ILE A 202 6.63 -3.95 -11.79
N ALA A 203 7.86 -4.08 -12.30
CA ALA A 203 8.18 -5.02 -13.37
C ALA A 203 7.91 -6.47 -12.96
N LEU A 204 8.29 -6.85 -11.74
CA LEU A 204 8.02 -8.18 -11.19
C LEU A 204 6.52 -8.45 -11.08
N LYS A 205 5.76 -7.50 -10.55
CA LYS A 205 4.30 -7.59 -10.45
C LYS A 205 3.65 -7.78 -11.81
N ASN A 206 4.02 -6.95 -12.79
CA ASN A 206 3.49 -7.04 -14.15
C ASN A 206 3.87 -8.37 -14.83
N GLY A 207 5.08 -8.88 -14.56
CA GLY A 207 5.50 -10.20 -15.03
C GLY A 207 4.65 -11.34 -14.45
N ILE A 208 4.32 -11.26 -13.16
CA ILE A 208 3.43 -12.23 -12.48
C ILE A 208 2.01 -12.13 -13.06
N ASP A 209 1.47 -10.93 -13.19
CA ASP A 209 0.11 -10.71 -13.71
C ASP A 209 -0.03 -11.23 -15.16
N ASN A 210 0.95 -10.97 -16.02
CA ASN A 210 0.98 -11.48 -17.39
C ASN A 210 1.02 -13.01 -17.44
N LYS A 211 1.81 -13.66 -16.58
CA LYS A 211 1.84 -15.13 -16.49
C LYS A 211 0.51 -15.71 -16.00
N LEU A 212 -0.12 -15.06 -15.03
CA LEU A 212 -1.43 -15.47 -14.52
C LEU A 212 -2.52 -15.33 -15.59
N GLU A 213 -2.50 -14.24 -16.34
CA GLU A 213 -3.44 -14.02 -17.44
C GLU A 213 -3.26 -15.03 -18.58
N GLN A 214 -2.02 -15.31 -18.96
CA GLN A 214 -1.72 -16.36 -19.95
C GLN A 214 -2.25 -17.74 -19.51
N ARG A 215 -2.03 -18.10 -18.24
CA ARG A 215 -2.57 -19.36 -17.68
C ARG A 215 -4.10 -19.40 -17.65
N ARG A 216 -4.76 -18.26 -17.39
CA ARG A 216 -6.23 -18.16 -17.47
C ARG A 216 -6.72 -18.36 -18.89
N LYS A 217 -6.14 -17.63 -19.86
CA LYS A 217 -6.48 -17.75 -21.28
C LYS A 217 -6.27 -19.18 -21.80
N ALA A 218 -5.16 -19.84 -21.45
CA ALA A 218 -4.91 -21.23 -21.81
C ALA A 218 -6.01 -22.17 -21.24
N ARG A 219 -6.39 -21.97 -19.98
CA ARG A 219 -7.43 -22.78 -19.31
C ARG A 219 -8.83 -22.57 -19.91
N ASP A 220 -9.15 -21.33 -20.29
CA ASP A 220 -10.42 -20.99 -20.93
C ASP A 220 -10.48 -21.56 -22.37
N THR A 221 -9.36 -21.54 -23.09
CA THR A 221 -9.25 -22.15 -24.43
C THR A 221 -9.40 -23.67 -24.36
N ASP A 222 -8.80 -24.33 -23.36
CA ASP A 222 -8.96 -25.77 -23.14
C ASP A 222 -10.40 -26.14 -22.76
N ALA A 223 -11.07 -25.29 -21.98
CA ALA A 223 -12.47 -25.46 -21.60
C ALA A 223 -13.43 -25.33 -22.82
N ILE A 224 -13.15 -24.36 -23.71
CA ILE A 224 -13.92 -24.15 -24.94
C ILE A 224 -13.71 -25.32 -25.91
N THR A 225 -12.47 -25.79 -26.07
CA THR A 225 -12.16 -26.96 -26.92
C THR A 225 -12.76 -28.26 -26.37
N ALA A 226 -12.83 -28.44 -25.05
CA ALA A 226 -13.49 -29.57 -24.42
C ALA A 226 -15.02 -29.49 -24.55
N GLY A 227 -15.61 -28.29 -24.54
CA GLY A 227 -17.06 -28.06 -24.75
C GLY A 227 -17.48 -28.23 -26.21
N SER A 228 -16.63 -27.86 -27.16
CA SER A 228 -16.90 -27.94 -28.59
C SER A 228 -16.95 -29.36 -29.18
N LYS A 229 -16.48 -30.39 -28.45
CA LYS A 229 -16.57 -31.78 -28.87
C LYS A 229 -17.99 -32.38 -28.80
N ARG A 230 -19.01 -31.63 -28.37
CA ARG A 230 -20.39 -32.14 -28.21
C ARG A 230 -21.40 -31.72 -29.27
N VAL A 231 -21.02 -31.01 -30.32
CA VAL A 231 -21.92 -30.67 -31.42
C VAL A 231 -21.47 -31.40 -32.68
N ARG A 232 -21.72 -32.72 -32.75
CA ARG A 232 -21.87 -33.41 -34.01
C ARG A 232 -23.36 -33.33 -34.37
N VAL A 233 -23.73 -32.36 -35.16
CA VAL A 233 -25.00 -32.33 -35.84
C VAL A 233 -24.93 -33.36 -36.97
N THR A 234 -25.44 -34.54 -36.76
CA THR A 234 -25.81 -35.46 -37.80
C THR A 234 -27.14 -34.99 -38.41
N GLY A 235 -27.03 -34.06 -39.37
CA GLY A 235 -28.12 -33.75 -40.28
C GLY A 235 -28.08 -34.70 -41.46
N HIS A 236 -28.87 -35.78 -41.42
CA HIS A 236 -29.21 -36.55 -42.61
C HIS A 236 -30.44 -35.87 -43.20
N ILE A 237 -30.30 -35.29 -44.37
CA ILE A 237 -31.43 -34.88 -45.23
C ILE A 237 -31.55 -35.93 -46.30
N SER A 238 -32.64 -36.65 -46.26
CA SER A 238 -33.20 -37.42 -47.38
C SER A 238 -34.36 -36.63 -47.95
#